data_2ddc73d9ccf7b00e76b9c90e10ebe489
#
_entry.id   2ddc73d9ccf7b00e76b9c90e10ebe489
#
_cell.length_a   1.000
_cell.length_b   1.000
_cell.length_c   1.000
_cell.angle_alpha   90.00
_cell.angle_beta   90.00
_cell.angle_gamma   90.00
#
_symmetry.space_group_name_H-M   'P 1'
#
loop_
_entity.id
_entity.type
_entity.pdbx_description
1 polymer ?
#
loop_
_entity_poly.entity_id
_entity_poly.type
_entity_poly.pdbx_seq_one_letter_code
_entity_poly.pdbx_strand_id
1 'polypeptide(L)'
;MKLDALTEVLERTPETLNALLRGLKHEPRLGVGDEEEWGPFDVVGHLIFGEETDWIPRARIILEHGDSRPFVPFDRFAQFERFKGRSMDELLGMFEEARAANVETLREMGITAEQLLLRGMHPELGPVTLGQLLATWVVHDLNHVAQVAEGLAKPHDAAVGSWKAYLPILDR
;
A
#
# COMPACT_ATOMS: atom_id res chain seq x y z
N MET A 1 18.42 -0.61 -9.78
CA MET A 1 17.30 -1.36 -9.18
C MET A 1 17.00 -2.54 -10.08
N LYS A 2 16.76 -3.73 -9.53
CA LYS A 2 16.35 -4.91 -10.31
C LYS A 2 14.84 -5.07 -10.13
N LEU A 3 14.07 -5.08 -11.21
CA LEU A 3 12.61 -5.21 -11.17
C LEU A 3 12.17 -6.52 -10.54
N ASP A 4 12.87 -7.62 -10.81
CA ASP A 4 12.56 -8.94 -10.23
C ASP A 4 12.57 -8.91 -8.67
N ALA A 5 13.59 -8.29 -8.08
CA ALA A 5 13.68 -8.16 -6.63
C ALA A 5 12.56 -7.28 -6.02
N LEU A 6 12.06 -6.32 -6.79
CA LEU A 6 10.95 -5.47 -6.40
C LEU A 6 9.64 -6.25 -6.46
N THR A 7 9.38 -6.95 -7.56
CA THR A 7 8.15 -7.75 -7.72
C THR A 7 8.08 -8.90 -6.69
N GLU A 8 9.20 -9.52 -6.33
CA GLU A 8 9.23 -10.51 -5.25
C GLU A 8 8.66 -10.00 -3.92
N VAL A 9 8.97 -8.76 -3.54
CA VAL A 9 8.43 -8.16 -2.30
C VAL A 9 6.95 -7.83 -2.46
N LEU A 10 6.56 -7.22 -3.59
CA LEU A 10 5.17 -6.87 -3.89
C LEU A 10 4.24 -8.09 -3.87
N GLU A 11 4.69 -9.23 -4.38
CA GLU A 11 3.93 -10.48 -4.38
C GLU A 11 3.71 -11.07 -2.98
N ARG A 12 4.59 -10.76 -2.02
CA ARG A 12 4.49 -11.26 -0.64
C ARG A 12 3.55 -10.43 0.23
N THR A 13 3.28 -9.20 -0.13
CA THR A 13 2.42 -8.32 0.69
C THR A 13 1.01 -8.89 0.89
N PRO A 14 0.29 -9.37 -0.16
CA PRO A 14 -1.03 -9.97 0.04
C PRO A 14 -1.00 -11.21 0.93
N GLU A 15 -0.03 -12.11 0.74
CA GLU A 15 0.12 -13.31 1.58
C GLU A 15 0.37 -12.94 3.05
N THR A 16 1.21 -11.92 3.29
CA THR A 16 1.52 -11.43 4.64
C THR A 16 0.28 -10.87 5.32
N LEU A 17 -0.49 -10.03 4.63
CA LEU A 17 -1.73 -9.46 5.17
C LEU A 17 -2.81 -10.51 5.36
N ASN A 18 -2.92 -11.48 4.45
CA ASN A 18 -3.80 -12.64 4.62
C ASN A 18 -3.46 -13.43 5.88
N ALA A 19 -2.17 -13.72 6.11
CA ALA A 19 -1.73 -14.46 7.29
C ALA A 19 -2.00 -13.71 8.61
N LEU A 20 -1.96 -12.38 8.59
CA LEU A 20 -2.20 -11.54 9.77
C LEU A 20 -3.69 -11.33 10.05
N LEU A 21 -4.55 -11.22 9.02
CA LEU A 21 -5.88 -10.63 9.15
C LEU A 21 -7.03 -11.60 8.83
N ARG A 22 -6.83 -12.59 7.92
CA ARG A 22 -7.92 -13.46 7.46
C ARG A 22 -8.50 -14.29 8.58
N GLY A 23 -9.82 -14.23 8.73
CA GLY A 23 -10.57 -15.04 9.70
C GLY A 23 -10.40 -14.59 11.15
N LEU A 24 -9.86 -13.41 11.43
CA LEU A 24 -9.86 -12.84 12.78
C LEU A 24 -11.29 -12.59 13.23
N LYS A 25 -11.68 -13.17 14.39
CA LYS A 25 -13.03 -13.03 14.96
C LYS A 25 -13.23 -11.70 15.71
N HIS A 26 -12.14 -11.09 16.15
CA HIS A 26 -12.13 -9.84 16.89
C HIS A 26 -11.19 -8.87 16.15
N GLU A 27 -11.69 -8.33 15.04
CA GLU A 27 -10.95 -7.30 14.31
C GLU A 27 -10.90 -6.03 15.18
N PRO A 28 -9.73 -5.50 15.47
CA PRO A 28 -9.64 -4.17 16.03
C PRO A 28 -10.13 -3.18 14.97
N ARG A 29 -11.40 -2.79 15.05
CA ARG A 29 -11.91 -1.66 14.29
C ARG A 29 -11.43 -0.39 14.97
N LEU A 30 -10.24 0.04 14.58
CA LEU A 30 -9.72 1.36 14.91
C LEU A 30 -10.04 2.25 13.72
N GLY A 31 -10.70 3.38 14.00
CA GLY A 31 -10.91 4.47 13.06
C GLY A 31 -11.92 4.22 11.96
N VAL A 32 -13.03 4.90 12.00
CA VAL A 32 -13.90 5.12 10.85
C VAL A 32 -13.73 6.59 10.46
N GLY A 33 -12.84 6.85 9.49
CA GLY A 33 -12.80 8.14 8.81
C GLY A 33 -11.88 9.22 9.39
N ASP A 34 -11.03 8.92 10.39
CA ASP A 34 -9.99 9.85 10.83
C ASP A 34 -8.61 9.34 10.37
N GLU A 35 -7.85 10.17 9.65
CA GLU A 35 -6.53 9.78 9.10
C GLU A 35 -5.52 9.38 10.17
N GLU A 36 -5.66 9.91 11.38
CA GLU A 36 -4.73 9.65 12.48
C GLU A 36 -4.96 8.28 13.14
N GLU A 37 -6.07 7.60 12.82
CA GLU A 37 -6.46 6.35 13.48
C GLU A 37 -6.91 5.23 12.52
N TRP A 38 -6.28 5.09 11.35
CA TRP A 38 -6.59 3.99 10.44
C TRP A 38 -6.35 2.63 11.08
N GLY A 39 -7.40 1.81 11.10
CA GLY A 39 -7.30 0.41 11.49
C GLY A 39 -6.86 -0.48 10.31
N PRO A 40 -6.61 -1.77 10.58
CA PRO A 40 -6.22 -2.73 9.55
C PRO A 40 -7.17 -2.77 8.34
N PHE A 41 -8.47 -2.59 8.54
CA PHE A 41 -9.47 -2.54 7.47
C PHE A 41 -9.23 -1.36 6.52
N ASP A 42 -9.01 -0.17 7.09
CA ASP A 42 -8.77 1.05 6.32
C ASP A 42 -7.46 0.97 5.54
N VAL A 43 -6.43 0.38 6.16
CA VAL A 43 -5.14 0.16 5.51
C VAL A 43 -5.26 -0.77 4.29
N VAL A 44 -5.98 -1.89 4.41
CA VAL A 44 -6.20 -2.79 3.26
C VAL A 44 -7.00 -2.09 2.17
N GLY A 45 -8.04 -1.33 2.52
CA GLY A 45 -8.79 -0.51 1.57
C GLY A 45 -7.91 0.51 0.84
N HIS A 46 -7.01 1.19 1.58
CA HIS A 46 -6.05 2.12 1.01
C HIS A 46 -5.09 1.44 0.02
N LEU A 47 -4.58 0.27 0.36
CA LEU A 47 -3.71 -0.50 -0.54
C LEU A 47 -4.43 -0.86 -1.84
N ILE A 48 -5.69 -1.34 -1.77
CA ILE A 48 -6.49 -1.64 -2.97
C ILE A 48 -6.69 -0.39 -3.82
N PHE A 49 -7.05 0.74 -3.19
CA PHE A 49 -7.26 1.99 -3.91
C PHE A 49 -5.98 2.48 -4.60
N GLY A 50 -4.82 2.29 -3.96
CA GLY A 50 -3.50 2.54 -4.56
C GLY A 50 -3.22 1.64 -5.77
N GLU A 51 -3.61 0.35 -5.73
CA GLU A 51 -3.51 -0.55 -6.87
C GLU A 51 -4.35 -0.07 -8.06
N GLU A 52 -5.54 0.43 -7.80
CA GLU A 52 -6.48 0.88 -8.84
C GLU A 52 -6.05 2.21 -9.48
N THR A 53 -5.45 3.12 -8.70
CA THR A 53 -5.34 4.54 -9.12
C THR A 53 -3.92 5.08 -9.21
N ASP A 54 -2.95 4.45 -8.55
CA ASP A 54 -1.62 5.05 -8.37
C ASP A 54 -0.53 4.39 -9.22
N TRP A 55 -0.16 3.17 -8.90
CA TRP A 55 1.12 2.60 -9.32
C TRP A 55 1.24 2.42 -10.83
N ILE A 56 0.40 1.59 -11.42
CA ILE A 56 0.42 1.32 -12.86
C ILE A 56 -0.07 2.52 -13.68
N PRO A 57 -1.15 3.23 -13.29
CA PRO A 57 -1.56 4.47 -13.97
C PRO A 57 -0.44 5.52 -14.03
N ARG A 58 0.26 5.77 -12.93
CA ARG A 58 1.37 6.74 -12.89
C ARG A 58 2.59 6.27 -13.69
N ALA A 59 2.92 4.97 -13.63
CA ALA A 59 3.99 4.41 -14.45
C ALA A 59 3.72 4.62 -15.94
N ARG A 60 2.49 4.41 -16.41
CA ARG A 60 2.08 4.68 -17.79
C ARG A 60 2.21 6.17 -18.15
N ILE A 61 1.78 7.08 -17.26
CA ILE A 61 1.92 8.52 -17.49
C ILE A 61 3.40 8.88 -17.68
N ILE A 62 4.30 8.35 -16.88
CA ILE A 62 5.75 8.61 -17.01
C ILE A 62 6.27 8.11 -18.36
N LEU A 63 5.90 6.88 -18.74
CA LEU A 63 6.37 6.25 -19.97
C LEU A 63 5.85 6.96 -21.24
N GLU A 64 4.59 7.44 -21.21
CA GLU A 64 3.93 8.00 -22.38
C GLU A 64 4.09 9.52 -22.50
N HIS A 65 4.15 10.23 -21.37
CA HIS A 65 4.07 11.70 -21.34
C HIS A 65 5.24 12.37 -20.63
N GLY A 66 6.06 11.62 -19.89
CA GLY A 66 7.13 12.20 -19.08
C GLY A 66 6.59 13.19 -18.04
N ASP A 67 7.25 14.32 -17.89
CA ASP A 67 6.87 15.39 -16.96
C ASP A 67 5.88 16.41 -17.55
N SER A 68 5.46 16.25 -18.82
CA SER A 68 4.49 17.12 -19.49
C SER A 68 3.05 16.95 -18.96
N ARG A 69 2.75 15.80 -18.36
CA ARG A 69 1.43 15.48 -17.79
C ARG A 69 1.56 15.14 -16.30
N PRO A 70 1.11 16.02 -15.38
CA PRO A 70 1.11 15.72 -13.95
C PRO A 70 0.22 14.52 -13.60
N PHE A 71 0.58 13.82 -12.51
CA PHE A 71 -0.28 12.80 -11.94
C PHE A 71 -1.58 13.40 -11.40
N VAL A 72 -2.65 12.62 -11.44
CA VAL A 72 -3.87 12.96 -10.71
C VAL A 72 -3.57 12.89 -9.21
N PRO A 73 -3.97 13.91 -8.41
CA PRO A 73 -3.84 13.84 -6.96
C PRO A 73 -4.54 12.60 -6.41
N PHE A 74 -3.90 11.93 -5.44
CA PHE A 74 -4.49 10.78 -4.78
C PHE A 74 -5.56 11.22 -3.79
N ASP A 75 -6.77 10.67 -3.91
CA ASP A 75 -7.86 10.91 -2.96
C ASP A 75 -7.82 9.87 -1.84
N ARG A 76 -7.22 10.24 -0.69
CA ARG A 76 -7.06 9.34 0.46
C ARG A 76 -8.38 8.95 1.14
N PHE A 77 -9.48 9.65 0.86
CA PHE A 77 -10.79 9.42 1.48
C PHE A 77 -11.74 8.60 0.62
N ALA A 78 -11.51 8.53 -0.69
CA ALA A 78 -12.37 7.79 -1.62
C ALA A 78 -12.56 6.32 -1.23
N GLN A 79 -11.56 5.71 -0.60
CA GLN A 79 -11.59 4.33 -0.13
C GLN A 79 -12.73 4.06 0.88
N PHE A 80 -13.08 5.01 1.75
CA PHE A 80 -14.08 4.80 2.80
C PHE A 80 -15.47 4.54 2.22
N GLU A 81 -15.89 5.31 1.23
CA GLU A 81 -17.17 5.08 0.54
C GLU A 81 -17.08 3.87 -0.40
N ARG A 82 -15.91 3.66 -1.06
CA ARG A 82 -15.72 2.55 -2.01
C ARG A 82 -15.87 1.19 -1.36
N PHE A 83 -15.35 1.01 -0.15
CA PHE A 83 -15.33 -0.28 0.53
C PHE A 83 -16.32 -0.41 1.67
N LYS A 84 -17.21 0.55 1.80
CA LYS A 84 -18.25 0.55 2.82
C LYS A 84 -19.10 -0.73 2.78
N GLY A 85 -19.22 -1.40 3.93
CA GLY A 85 -20.00 -2.61 4.08
C GLY A 85 -19.34 -3.90 3.59
N ARG A 86 -18.10 -3.83 3.12
CA ARG A 86 -17.31 -5.02 2.82
C ARG A 86 -16.77 -5.67 4.10
N SER A 87 -16.49 -6.96 4.03
CA SER A 87 -15.75 -7.68 5.06
C SER A 87 -14.25 -7.60 4.82
N MET A 88 -13.44 -7.86 5.85
CA MET A 88 -11.98 -7.96 5.73
C MET A 88 -11.59 -9.04 4.71
N ASP A 89 -12.24 -10.20 4.75
CA ASP A 89 -11.93 -11.32 3.84
C ASP A 89 -12.21 -10.96 2.37
N GLU A 90 -13.24 -10.14 2.09
CA GLU A 90 -13.49 -9.60 0.76
C GLU A 90 -12.39 -8.63 0.33
N LEU A 91 -11.96 -7.71 1.21
CA LEU A 91 -10.88 -6.77 0.89
C LEU A 91 -9.56 -7.50 0.63
N LEU A 92 -9.22 -8.49 1.43
CA LEU A 92 -8.00 -9.28 1.23
C LEU A 92 -8.01 -9.99 -0.13
N GLY A 93 -9.15 -10.55 -0.55
CA GLY A 93 -9.28 -11.14 -1.87
C GLY A 93 -9.15 -10.11 -3.00
N MET A 94 -9.79 -8.94 -2.86
CA MET A 94 -9.69 -7.84 -3.84
C MET A 94 -8.24 -7.34 -3.96
N PHE A 95 -7.53 -7.20 -2.84
CA PHE A 95 -6.13 -6.78 -2.84
C PHE A 95 -5.23 -7.80 -3.55
N GLU A 96 -5.41 -9.09 -3.27
CA GLU A 96 -4.66 -10.18 -3.90
C GLU A 96 -4.84 -10.17 -5.43
N GLU A 97 -6.09 -10.05 -5.92
CA GLU A 97 -6.42 -9.99 -7.33
C GLU A 97 -5.84 -8.74 -8.02
N ALA A 98 -6.00 -7.56 -7.41
CA ALA A 98 -5.49 -6.30 -7.95
C ALA A 98 -3.96 -6.30 -8.04
N ARG A 99 -3.28 -6.76 -6.97
CA ARG A 99 -1.83 -6.87 -6.92
C ARG A 99 -1.30 -7.85 -7.98
N ALA A 100 -1.88 -9.03 -8.11
CA ALA A 100 -1.47 -10.01 -9.10
C ALA A 100 -1.56 -9.44 -10.53
N ALA A 101 -2.67 -8.78 -10.86
CA ALA A 101 -2.86 -8.14 -12.16
C ALA A 101 -1.84 -7.02 -12.42
N ASN A 102 -1.55 -6.20 -11.42
CA ASN A 102 -0.61 -5.08 -11.55
C ASN A 102 0.84 -5.56 -11.66
N VAL A 103 1.24 -6.58 -10.90
CA VAL A 103 2.59 -7.17 -11.01
C VAL A 103 2.80 -7.79 -12.38
N GLU A 104 1.79 -8.49 -12.92
CA GLU A 104 1.85 -9.03 -14.29
C GLU A 104 1.96 -7.90 -15.32
N THR A 105 1.13 -6.86 -15.20
CA THR A 105 1.22 -5.66 -16.05
C THR A 105 2.61 -5.02 -15.99
N LEU A 106 3.20 -4.90 -14.79
CA LEU A 106 4.54 -4.34 -14.62
C LEU A 106 5.61 -5.17 -15.35
N ARG A 107 5.49 -6.51 -15.31
CA ARG A 107 6.38 -7.42 -16.05
C ARG A 107 6.22 -7.26 -17.56
N GLU A 108 4.98 -7.21 -18.05
CA GLU A 108 4.67 -7.04 -19.47
C GLU A 108 5.17 -5.69 -20.04
N MET A 109 5.23 -4.66 -19.21
CA MET A 109 5.81 -3.35 -19.61
C MET A 109 7.27 -3.46 -20.05
N GLY A 110 8.03 -4.46 -19.62
CA GLY A 110 9.42 -4.68 -20.04
C GLY A 110 10.33 -3.47 -19.80
N ILE A 111 10.16 -2.79 -18.67
CA ILE A 111 10.82 -1.52 -18.36
C ILE A 111 12.35 -1.68 -18.38
N THR A 112 13.04 -0.87 -19.19
CA THR A 112 14.49 -0.87 -19.29
C THR A 112 15.16 -0.02 -18.21
N ALA A 113 16.48 -0.18 -18.03
CA ALA A 113 17.25 0.62 -17.08
C ALA A 113 17.21 2.12 -17.39
N GLU A 114 17.17 2.48 -18.68
CA GLU A 114 17.06 3.86 -19.14
C GLU A 114 15.69 4.44 -18.81
N GLN A 115 14.62 3.65 -18.98
CA GLN A 115 13.25 4.07 -18.66
C GLN A 115 13.05 4.32 -17.17
N LEU A 116 13.79 3.65 -16.27
CA LEU A 116 13.73 3.93 -14.83
C LEU A 116 14.18 5.37 -14.50
N LEU A 117 14.92 6.04 -15.38
CA LEU A 117 15.37 7.43 -15.23
C LEU A 117 14.36 8.44 -15.80
N LEU A 118 13.34 8.00 -16.53
CA LEU A 118 12.30 8.88 -17.05
C LEU A 118 11.57 9.56 -15.89
N ARG A 119 11.23 10.84 -16.12
CA ARG A 119 10.64 11.71 -15.10
C ARG A 119 9.15 11.85 -15.33
N GLY A 120 8.42 11.93 -14.23
CA GLY A 120 7.03 12.38 -14.20
C GLY A 120 6.87 13.53 -13.22
N MET A 121 5.70 14.14 -13.19
CA MET A 121 5.40 15.29 -12.34
C MET A 121 4.39 14.88 -11.26
N HIS A 122 4.86 14.75 -10.01
CA HIS A 122 3.98 14.57 -8.86
C HIS A 122 3.37 15.92 -8.45
N PRO A 123 2.06 16.00 -8.14
CA PRO A 123 1.39 17.27 -7.87
C PRO A 123 1.97 18.04 -6.68
N GLU A 124 2.48 17.36 -5.67
CA GLU A 124 3.02 17.96 -4.45
C GLU A 124 4.55 17.92 -4.38
N LEU A 125 5.17 16.81 -4.83
CA LEU A 125 6.61 16.59 -4.69
C LEU A 125 7.42 17.12 -5.88
N GLY A 126 6.74 17.56 -6.96
CA GLY A 126 7.43 17.96 -8.19
C GLY A 126 7.98 16.76 -8.98
N PRO A 127 9.14 16.92 -9.66
CA PRO A 127 9.66 15.87 -10.52
C PRO A 127 10.12 14.63 -9.75
N VAL A 128 9.63 13.45 -10.17
CA VAL A 128 10.02 12.13 -9.66
C VAL A 128 10.41 11.22 -10.82
N THR A 129 11.20 10.17 -10.59
CA THR A 129 11.53 9.21 -11.64
C THR A 129 10.65 7.96 -11.55
N LEU A 130 10.54 7.21 -12.66
CA LEU A 130 9.87 5.92 -12.68
C LEU A 130 10.49 4.95 -11.66
N GLY A 131 11.83 4.93 -11.56
CA GLY A 131 12.51 4.12 -10.56
C GLY A 131 12.15 4.50 -9.13
N GLN A 132 11.98 5.79 -8.82
CA GLN A 132 11.51 6.24 -7.51
C GLN A 132 10.06 5.81 -7.25
N LEU A 133 9.16 5.96 -8.23
CA LEU A 133 7.77 5.50 -8.11
C LEU A 133 7.69 4.02 -7.75
N LEU A 134 8.41 3.17 -8.49
CA LEU A 134 8.40 1.73 -8.26
C LEU A 134 9.05 1.33 -6.92
N ALA A 135 10.12 2.00 -6.52
CA ALA A 135 10.72 1.79 -5.20
C ALA A 135 9.77 2.24 -4.07
N THR A 136 9.05 3.35 -4.28
CA THR A 136 8.05 3.84 -3.33
C THR A 136 6.94 2.82 -3.14
N TRP A 137 6.47 2.16 -4.18
CA TRP A 137 5.45 1.11 -4.07
C TRP A 137 5.82 0.04 -3.05
N VAL A 138 7.04 -0.51 -3.13
CA VAL A 138 7.52 -1.51 -2.16
C VAL A 138 7.60 -0.96 -0.74
N VAL A 139 8.19 0.23 -0.59
CA VAL A 139 8.37 0.83 0.75
C VAL A 139 7.03 1.22 1.37
N HIS A 140 6.09 1.69 0.56
CA HIS A 140 4.72 2.00 0.95
C HIS A 140 4.01 0.75 1.49
N ASP A 141 4.10 -0.38 0.79
CA ASP A 141 3.56 -1.66 1.26
C ASP A 141 4.12 -2.06 2.62
N LEU A 142 5.45 -2.04 2.75
CA LEU A 142 6.10 -2.41 4.01
C LEU A 142 5.74 -1.48 5.17
N ASN A 143 5.56 -0.17 4.88
CA ASN A 143 5.08 0.78 5.86
C ASN A 143 3.66 0.44 6.32
N HIS A 144 2.78 0.05 5.41
CA HIS A 144 1.41 -0.33 5.75
C HIS A 144 1.32 -1.71 6.42
N VAL A 145 2.18 -2.67 6.10
CA VAL A 145 2.31 -3.91 6.87
C VAL A 145 2.70 -3.61 8.32
N ALA A 146 3.64 -2.69 8.54
CA ALA A 146 3.99 -2.24 9.89
C ALA A 146 2.80 -1.58 10.60
N GLN A 147 2.05 -0.71 9.91
CA GLN A 147 0.86 -0.06 10.45
C GLN A 147 -0.23 -1.07 10.83
N VAL A 148 -0.45 -2.12 10.04
CA VAL A 148 -1.35 -3.23 10.39
C VAL A 148 -0.87 -3.94 11.65
N ALA A 149 0.42 -4.24 11.75
CA ALA A 149 0.98 -4.88 12.94
C ALA A 149 0.83 -4.00 14.20
N GLU A 150 1.01 -2.69 14.08
CA GLU A 150 0.75 -1.70 15.15
C GLU A 150 -0.73 -1.70 15.57
N GLY A 151 -1.65 -1.68 14.61
CA GLY A 151 -3.09 -1.76 14.86
C GLY A 151 -3.51 -3.03 15.60
N LEU A 152 -2.86 -4.17 15.30
CA LEU A 152 -3.08 -5.43 16.00
C LEU A 152 -2.47 -5.45 17.40
N ALA A 153 -1.37 -4.73 17.63
CA ALA A 153 -0.69 -4.67 18.91
C ALA A 153 -1.37 -3.73 19.91
N LYS A 154 -1.90 -2.60 19.43
CA LYS A 154 -2.50 -1.51 20.25
C LYS A 154 -3.55 -1.97 21.28
N PRO A 155 -4.47 -2.92 20.97
CA PRO A 155 -5.43 -3.42 21.96
C PRO A 155 -4.81 -4.14 23.15
N HIS A 156 -3.55 -4.56 23.05
CA HIS A 156 -2.83 -5.29 24.09
C HIS A 156 -1.96 -4.39 24.97
N ASP A 157 -1.84 -3.09 24.66
CA ASP A 157 -0.92 -2.14 25.34
C ASP A 157 -1.06 -2.17 26.87
N ALA A 158 -2.28 -2.06 27.38
CA ALA A 158 -2.49 -2.09 28.86
C ALA A 158 -2.15 -3.46 29.48
N ALA A 159 -2.28 -4.56 28.72
CA ALA A 159 -2.07 -5.91 29.23
C ALA A 159 -0.59 -6.31 29.32
N VAL A 160 0.30 -5.70 28.51
CA VAL A 160 1.73 -6.01 28.53
C VAL A 160 2.46 -5.46 29.76
N GLY A 161 1.90 -4.47 30.43
CA GLY A 161 2.47 -3.90 31.66
C GLY A 161 3.92 -3.42 31.48
N SER A 162 4.81 -3.81 32.39
CA SER A 162 6.23 -3.39 32.37
C SER A 162 7.01 -3.90 31.14
N TRP A 163 6.52 -4.92 30.43
CA TRP A 163 7.16 -5.41 29.21
C TRP A 163 7.11 -4.40 28.05
N LYS A 164 6.25 -3.38 28.13
CA LYS A 164 6.17 -2.30 27.14
C LYS A 164 7.54 -1.66 26.85
N ALA A 165 8.41 -1.57 27.85
CA ALA A 165 9.76 -1.02 27.67
C ALA A 165 10.63 -1.74 26.61
N TYR A 166 10.26 -2.95 26.21
CA TYR A 166 10.93 -3.74 25.16
C TYR A 166 10.14 -3.86 23.86
N LEU A 167 8.99 -3.17 23.75
CA LEU A 167 8.03 -3.33 22.66
C LEU A 167 7.79 -2.00 21.92
N PRO A 168 8.77 -1.51 21.13
CA PRO A 168 8.69 -0.18 20.50
C PRO A 168 7.52 -0.04 19.50
N ILE A 169 6.88 -1.14 19.10
CA ILE A 169 5.67 -1.14 18.27
C ILE A 169 4.48 -0.44 18.96
N LEU A 170 4.48 -0.34 20.29
CA LEU A 170 3.43 0.30 21.08
C LEU A 170 3.68 1.81 21.30
N ASP A 171 4.82 2.33 20.86
CA ASP A 171 5.23 3.73 21.02
C ASP A 171 5.15 4.54 19.70
N ARG A 172 4.64 3.90 18.62
CA ARG A 172 4.49 4.49 17.29
C ARG A 172 3.11 5.10 17.09
#